data_cf77e2c0fdd943405d8bd11feaf425c9
#
_entry.id   cf77e2c0fdd943405d8bd11feaf425c9
#
_cell.length_a   1.000
_cell.length_b   1.000
_cell.length_c   1.000
_cell.angle_alpha   90.00
_cell.angle_beta   90.00
_cell.angle_gamma   90.00
#
_symmetry.space_group_name_H-M   'P 1'
#
loop_
_entity.id
_entity.type
_entity.pdbx_description
1 polymer ?
#
loop_
_entity_poly.entity_id
_entity_poly.type
_entity_poly.pdbx_seq_one_letter_code
_entity_poly.pdbx_strand_id
1 'polypeptide(L)'
;MARLEFAAAVTVRTSPERAFDYFADHRHVAEVLAGVSRWEPIGPRATGVGARYDVEMVALGLPLRNVLRLDRWRRPEEIGWISESGLIRQEGGFEFEAIPEGVRIELHIVYEPPASVLGAAVARRMEGTVRRRLERALERIRRTLEA
;
A
#
# COMPACT_ATOMS: atom_id res chain seq x y z
N MET A 1 18.22 -9.75 9.38
CA MET A 1 17.24 -8.64 9.34
C MET A 1 15.86 -9.23 9.16
N ALA A 2 14.89 -8.74 9.90
CA ALA A 2 13.52 -9.17 9.73
C ALA A 2 12.94 -8.54 8.48
N ARG A 3 12.41 -9.35 7.57
CA ARG A 3 11.68 -8.91 6.40
C ARG A 3 10.22 -9.30 6.58
N LEU A 4 9.35 -8.32 6.51
CA LEU A 4 7.91 -8.51 6.64
C LEU A 4 7.25 -8.36 5.28
N GLU A 5 6.48 -9.36 4.89
CA GLU A 5 5.72 -9.33 3.65
C GLU A 5 4.22 -9.44 3.95
N PHE A 6 3.44 -8.58 3.34
CA PHE A 6 1.99 -8.59 3.43
C PHE A 6 1.41 -8.61 2.03
N ALA A 7 0.43 -9.47 1.82
CA ALA A 7 -0.31 -9.50 0.58
C ALA A 7 -1.78 -9.71 0.89
N ALA A 8 -2.63 -9.01 0.17
CA ALA A 8 -4.08 -9.16 0.25
C ALA A 8 -4.67 -8.90 -1.12
N ALA A 9 -5.75 -9.58 -1.43
CA ALA A 9 -6.39 -9.45 -2.72
C ALA A 9 -7.91 -9.44 -2.58
N VAL A 10 -8.58 -8.80 -3.54
CA VAL A 10 -10.04 -8.78 -3.62
C VAL A 10 -10.45 -8.79 -5.09
N THR A 11 -11.56 -9.47 -5.36
CA THR A 11 -12.21 -9.46 -6.67
C THR A 11 -13.33 -8.44 -6.65
N VAL A 12 -13.35 -7.54 -7.64
CA VAL A 12 -14.31 -6.45 -7.71
C VAL A 12 -15.01 -6.46 -9.07
N ARG A 13 -16.32 -6.29 -9.08
CA ARG A 13 -17.11 -6.20 -10.30
C ARG A 13 -17.06 -4.79 -10.86
N THR A 14 -15.93 -4.42 -11.40
CA THR A 14 -15.70 -3.16 -12.09
C THR A 14 -14.55 -3.35 -13.08
N SER A 15 -14.24 -2.33 -13.87
CA SER A 15 -13.15 -2.44 -14.84
C SER A 15 -11.79 -2.23 -14.16
N PRO A 16 -10.71 -2.79 -14.74
CA PRO A 16 -9.36 -2.49 -14.28
C PRO A 16 -9.04 -0.99 -14.31
N GLU A 17 -9.52 -0.27 -15.32
CA GLU A 17 -9.33 1.17 -15.47
C GLU A 17 -9.93 1.94 -14.30
N ARG A 18 -11.14 1.59 -13.91
CA ARG A 18 -11.82 2.26 -12.79
C ARG A 18 -11.13 1.95 -11.46
N ALA A 19 -10.66 0.72 -11.28
CA ALA A 19 -9.92 0.34 -10.08
C ALA A 19 -8.59 1.09 -10.01
N PHE A 20 -7.87 1.14 -11.13
CA PHE A 20 -6.61 1.89 -11.20
C PHE A 20 -6.83 3.37 -10.86
N ASP A 21 -7.83 3.99 -11.49
CA ASP A 21 -8.09 5.42 -11.28
C ASP A 21 -8.49 5.73 -9.84
N TYR A 22 -9.13 4.80 -9.16
CA TYR A 22 -9.43 4.94 -7.73
C TYR A 22 -8.15 5.05 -6.91
N PHE A 23 -7.19 4.15 -7.12
CA PHE A 23 -5.93 4.15 -6.39
C PHE A 23 -4.91 5.14 -6.94
N ALA A 24 -5.15 5.73 -8.11
CA ALA A 24 -4.36 6.84 -8.61
C ALA A 24 -4.51 8.09 -7.73
N ASP A 25 -5.60 8.18 -6.98
CA ASP A 25 -5.78 9.23 -5.97
C ASP A 25 -5.09 8.79 -4.68
N HIS A 26 -4.03 9.50 -4.30
CA HIS A 26 -3.21 9.16 -3.13
C HIS A 26 -4.01 9.10 -1.82
N ARG A 27 -5.12 9.81 -1.74
CA ARG A 27 -5.97 9.81 -0.55
C ARG A 27 -6.59 8.43 -0.31
N HIS A 28 -6.91 7.71 -1.37
CA HIS A 28 -7.46 6.37 -1.28
C HIS A 28 -6.39 5.34 -0.86
N VAL A 29 -5.15 5.53 -1.25
CA VAL A 29 -4.04 4.67 -0.84
C VAL A 29 -3.88 4.72 0.68
N ALA A 30 -3.96 5.91 1.27
CA ALA A 30 -3.86 6.08 2.71
C ALA A 30 -4.97 5.35 3.47
N GLU A 31 -6.17 5.24 2.89
CA GLU A 31 -7.29 4.54 3.50
C GLU A 31 -7.06 3.03 3.62
N VAL A 32 -6.30 2.45 2.69
CA VAL A 32 -6.07 1.01 2.65
C VAL A 32 -4.90 0.58 3.53
N LEU A 33 -3.84 1.38 3.56
CA LEU A 33 -2.63 0.98 4.27
C LEU A 33 -2.78 1.10 5.78
N ALA A 34 -2.73 -0.04 6.45
CA ALA A 34 -2.90 -0.10 7.90
C ALA A 34 -1.74 0.61 8.61
N GLY A 35 -2.08 1.44 9.60
CA GLY A 35 -1.09 2.14 10.42
C GLY A 35 -0.52 3.41 9.78
N VAL A 36 -0.94 3.74 8.57
CA VAL A 36 -0.51 4.98 7.92
C VAL A 36 -1.31 6.15 8.47
N SER A 37 -0.62 7.14 9.04
CA SER A 37 -1.22 8.36 9.55
C SER A 37 -1.06 9.54 8.60
N ARG A 38 -0.11 9.44 7.64
CA ARG A 38 0.13 10.48 6.65
C ARG A 38 0.58 9.84 5.34
N TRP A 39 0.05 10.33 4.24
CA TRP A 39 0.44 9.97 2.89
C TRP A 39 0.21 11.20 2.01
N GLU A 40 1.17 12.13 2.01
CA GLU A 40 1.01 13.43 1.39
C GLU A 40 2.04 13.65 0.27
N PRO A 41 1.62 14.18 -0.89
CA PRO A 41 2.56 14.45 -1.97
C PRO A 41 3.56 15.53 -1.59
N ILE A 42 4.80 15.35 -2.06
CA ILE A 42 5.88 16.33 -1.93
C ILE A 42 6.09 16.94 -3.32
N GLY A 43 5.93 18.24 -3.42
CA GLY A 43 6.08 18.94 -4.70
C GLY A 43 4.83 18.91 -5.56
N PRO A 44 4.92 19.33 -6.82
CA PRO A 44 3.75 19.54 -7.68
C PRO A 44 3.17 18.25 -8.26
N ARG A 45 3.94 17.17 -8.29
CA ARG A 45 3.50 15.91 -8.90
C ARG A 45 2.87 14.99 -7.86
N ALA A 46 1.63 14.59 -8.07
CA ALA A 46 0.92 13.66 -7.20
C ALA A 46 0.63 12.33 -7.87
N THR A 47 0.93 12.16 -9.16
CA THR A 47 0.69 10.94 -9.94
C THR A 47 1.86 10.66 -10.88
N GLY A 48 1.97 9.39 -11.31
CA GLY A 48 2.96 8.96 -12.27
C GLY A 48 4.31 8.65 -11.64
N VAL A 49 5.18 8.03 -12.42
CA VAL A 49 6.54 7.69 -11.99
C VAL A 49 7.29 8.95 -11.59
N GLY A 50 7.96 8.90 -10.45
CA GLY A 50 8.70 10.03 -9.90
C GLY A 50 7.94 10.86 -8.89
N ALA A 51 6.62 10.67 -8.75
CA ALA A 51 5.86 11.31 -7.68
C ALA A 51 6.38 10.83 -6.32
N ARG A 52 6.50 11.76 -5.36
CA ARG A 52 7.07 11.48 -4.04
C ARG A 52 6.05 11.82 -2.97
N TYR A 53 6.08 11.05 -1.89
CA TYR A 53 5.14 11.20 -0.78
C TYR A 53 5.86 11.20 0.55
N ASP A 54 5.45 12.12 1.43
CA ASP A 54 5.82 12.12 2.84
C ASP A 54 4.85 11.17 3.55
N VAL A 55 5.38 10.06 4.07
CA VAL A 55 4.58 9.00 4.68
C VAL A 55 4.96 8.88 6.15
N GLU A 56 3.95 8.83 7.00
CA GLU A 56 4.13 8.52 8.41
C GLU A 56 3.33 7.27 8.75
N MET A 57 3.99 6.32 9.37
CA MET A 57 3.38 5.09 9.84
C MET A 57 3.55 5.00 11.34
N VAL A 58 2.54 4.43 12.01
CA VAL A 58 2.64 4.13 13.44
C VAL A 58 2.86 2.64 13.60
N ALA A 59 4.02 2.26 14.17
CA ALA A 59 4.35 0.89 14.49
C ALA A 59 4.72 0.81 15.96
N LEU A 60 4.03 -0.05 16.72
CA LEU A 60 4.25 -0.22 18.17
C LEU A 60 4.15 1.10 18.94
N GLY A 61 3.24 1.98 18.53
CA GLY A 61 3.08 3.29 19.16
C GLY A 61 4.10 4.34 18.75
N LEU A 62 5.05 3.99 17.88
CA LEU A 62 6.09 4.92 17.41
C LEU A 62 5.77 5.47 16.03
N PRO A 63 5.78 6.79 15.83
CA PRO A 63 5.65 7.36 14.50
C PRO A 63 6.98 7.20 13.73
N LEU A 64 6.89 6.58 12.56
CA LEU A 64 8.05 6.36 11.68
C LEU A 64 7.81 7.09 10.37
N ARG A 65 8.73 7.98 10.02
CA ARG A 65 8.64 8.77 8.80
C ARG A 65 9.47 8.17 7.68
N ASN A 66 8.94 8.30 6.47
CA ASN A 66 9.56 7.75 5.28
C ASN A 66 9.19 8.62 4.08
N VAL A 67 10.07 8.68 3.11
CA VAL A 67 9.76 9.28 1.82
C VAL A 67 9.66 8.14 0.82
N LEU A 68 8.51 8.04 0.19
CA LEU A 68 8.25 7.03 -0.85
C LEU A 68 8.19 7.71 -2.21
N ARG A 69 8.67 7.00 -3.22
CA ARG A 69 8.62 7.45 -4.60
C ARG A 69 7.88 6.41 -5.43
N LEU A 70 6.98 6.86 -6.31
CA LEU A 70 6.35 5.96 -7.26
C LEU A 70 7.38 5.56 -8.32
N ASP A 71 7.67 4.29 -8.39
CA ASP A 71 8.62 3.73 -9.36
C ASP A 71 7.94 2.91 -10.46
N ARG A 72 6.65 2.61 -10.29
CA ARG A 72 5.85 1.86 -11.26
C ARG A 72 4.49 2.52 -11.42
N TRP A 73 4.14 2.81 -12.65
CA TRP A 73 2.85 3.44 -12.97
C TRP A 73 2.45 3.02 -14.38
N ARG A 74 1.67 1.96 -14.48
CA ARG A 74 1.20 1.44 -15.77
C ARG A 74 -0.32 1.27 -15.73
N ARG A 75 -1.02 2.22 -16.29
CA ARG A 75 -2.46 2.17 -16.35
C ARG A 75 -2.92 1.15 -17.41
N PRO A 76 -3.85 0.24 -17.12
CA PRO A 76 -4.56 0.06 -15.85
C PRO A 76 -4.02 -1.09 -14.99
N GLU A 77 -2.75 -1.42 -15.08
CA GLU A 77 -2.19 -2.67 -14.57
C GLU A 77 -1.51 -2.55 -13.21
N GLU A 78 -0.79 -1.46 -12.96
CA GLU A 78 0.10 -1.43 -11.79
C GLU A 78 0.40 -0.03 -11.30
N ILE A 79 0.40 0.13 -9.96
CA ILE A 79 0.93 1.29 -9.26
C ILE A 79 1.87 0.76 -8.19
N GLY A 80 3.13 1.21 -8.17
CA GLY A 80 4.10 0.74 -7.19
C GLY A 80 4.98 1.85 -6.66
N TRP A 81 5.55 1.61 -5.49
CA TRP A 81 6.42 2.57 -4.80
C TRP A 81 7.62 1.90 -4.15
N ILE A 82 8.63 2.71 -3.88
CA ILE A 82 9.85 2.30 -3.19
C ILE A 82 10.29 3.43 -2.25
N SER A 83 10.84 3.09 -1.10
CA SER A 83 11.35 4.08 -0.17
C SER A 83 12.63 4.72 -0.68
N GLU A 84 12.73 6.05 -0.56
CA GLU A 84 13.95 6.81 -0.82
C GLU A 84 14.75 7.03 0.44
N SER A 85 14.06 7.30 1.55
CA SER A 85 14.70 7.59 2.83
C SER A 85 13.78 7.22 3.97
N GLY A 86 14.35 7.02 5.15
CA GLY A 86 13.64 6.68 6.36
C GLY A 86 14.27 5.49 7.06
N LEU A 87 13.82 5.22 8.29
CA LEU A 87 14.31 4.10 9.09
C LEU A 87 13.82 2.75 8.59
N ILE A 88 12.70 2.73 7.88
CA ILE A 88 12.11 1.51 7.36
C ILE A 88 12.25 1.48 5.85
N ARG A 89 12.91 0.47 5.33
CA ARG A 89 12.88 0.19 3.90
C ARG A 89 11.53 -0.40 3.56
N GLN A 90 10.90 0.17 2.56
CA GLN A 90 9.58 -0.27 2.13
C GLN A 90 9.47 -0.25 0.61
N GLU A 91 8.85 -1.29 0.08
CA GLU A 91 8.37 -1.29 -1.30
C GLU A 91 7.00 -1.92 -1.32
N GLY A 92 6.20 -1.57 -2.29
CA GLY A 92 4.86 -2.12 -2.39
C GLY A 92 4.17 -1.67 -3.65
N GLY A 93 2.92 -2.11 -3.79
CA GLY A 93 2.13 -1.71 -4.93
C GLY A 93 0.81 -2.43 -5.03
N PHE A 94 0.02 -1.94 -5.97
CA PHE A 94 -1.23 -2.55 -6.39
C PHE A 94 -1.05 -3.13 -7.79
N GLU A 95 -1.57 -4.32 -8.00
CA GLU A 95 -1.71 -4.92 -9.32
C GLU A 95 -3.18 -5.12 -9.62
N PHE A 96 -3.58 -4.81 -10.85
CA PHE A 96 -4.96 -4.88 -11.30
C PHE A 96 -5.03 -5.85 -12.48
N GLU A 97 -5.59 -7.02 -12.25
CA GLU A 97 -5.69 -8.06 -13.25
C GLU A 97 -7.13 -8.17 -13.75
N ALA A 98 -7.33 -8.04 -15.05
CA ALA A 98 -8.64 -8.25 -15.66
C ALA A 98 -9.02 -9.73 -15.54
N ILE A 99 -10.20 -9.99 -15.02
CA ILE A 99 -10.77 -11.34 -14.88
C ILE A 99 -12.18 -11.35 -15.48
N PRO A 100 -12.78 -12.52 -15.75
CA PRO A 100 -14.14 -12.56 -16.31
C PRO A 100 -15.18 -11.78 -15.50
N GLU A 101 -15.08 -11.80 -14.17
CA GLU A 101 -16.02 -11.12 -13.26
C GLU A 101 -15.74 -9.63 -13.10
N GLY A 102 -14.59 -9.13 -13.60
CA GLY A 102 -14.21 -7.74 -13.45
C GLY A 102 -12.72 -7.55 -13.29
N VAL A 103 -12.26 -7.26 -12.09
CA VAL A 103 -10.84 -7.05 -11.79
C VAL A 103 -10.46 -7.71 -10.47
N ARG A 104 -9.26 -8.31 -10.45
CA ARG A 104 -8.63 -8.75 -9.21
C ARG A 104 -7.61 -7.69 -8.80
N ILE A 105 -7.78 -7.15 -7.62
CA ILE A 105 -6.87 -6.15 -7.05
C ILE A 105 -6.00 -6.84 -6.01
N GLU A 106 -4.69 -6.81 -6.20
CA GLU A 106 -3.73 -7.33 -5.23
C GLU A 106 -2.89 -6.19 -4.68
N LEU A 107 -2.81 -6.13 -3.36
CA LEU A 107 -1.91 -5.21 -2.65
C LEU A 107 -0.78 -6.04 -2.06
N HIS A 108 0.45 -5.64 -2.33
CA HIS A 108 1.64 -6.30 -1.82
C HIS A 108 2.55 -5.25 -1.18
N ILE A 109 3.03 -5.53 0.03
CA ILE A 109 3.89 -4.62 0.77
C ILE A 109 5.02 -5.41 1.41
N VAL A 110 6.24 -4.91 1.26
CA VAL A 110 7.43 -5.49 1.89
C VAL A 110 8.07 -4.42 2.78
N TYR A 111 8.28 -4.75 4.05
CA TYR A 111 8.98 -3.90 5.02
C TYR A 111 10.27 -4.56 5.47
N GLU A 112 11.31 -3.77 5.59
CA GLU A 112 12.56 -4.17 6.23
C GLU A 112 12.85 -3.20 7.37
N PRO A 113 12.26 -3.40 8.56
CA PRO A 113 12.53 -2.54 9.70
C PRO A 113 13.92 -2.81 10.26
N PRO A 114 14.55 -1.82 10.92
CA PRO A 114 15.79 -2.07 11.64
C PRO A 114 15.59 -3.15 12.71
N ALA A 115 16.56 -4.03 12.88
CA ALA A 115 16.47 -5.13 13.85
C ALA A 115 16.25 -4.63 15.30
N SER A 116 16.68 -3.40 15.60
CA SER A 116 16.47 -2.76 16.90
C SER A 116 15.03 -2.37 17.18
N VAL A 117 14.18 -2.30 16.16
CA VAL A 117 12.79 -1.84 16.29
C VAL A 117 11.82 -3.03 16.47
N LEU A 118 12.10 -4.17 15.83
CA LEU A 118 11.21 -5.32 15.86
C LEU A 118 11.98 -6.63 16.06
N GLY A 119 11.69 -7.33 17.16
CA GLY A 119 12.09 -8.72 17.32
C GLY A 119 11.23 -9.64 16.43
N ALA A 120 11.76 -10.84 16.13
CA ALA A 120 11.09 -11.79 15.25
C ALA A 120 9.68 -12.20 15.74
N ALA A 121 9.49 -12.33 17.05
CA ALA A 121 8.20 -12.71 17.62
C ALA A 121 7.15 -11.60 17.45
N VAL A 122 7.57 -10.34 17.61
CA VAL A 122 6.68 -9.18 17.40
C VAL A 122 6.32 -9.05 15.93
N ALA A 123 7.28 -9.25 15.03
CA ALA A 123 7.05 -9.22 13.59
C ALA A 123 5.97 -10.23 13.18
N ARG A 124 6.02 -11.45 13.70
CA ARG A 124 5.04 -12.50 13.40
C ARG A 124 3.63 -12.13 13.86
N ARG A 125 3.52 -11.50 15.04
CA ARG A 125 2.21 -11.05 15.56
C ARG A 125 1.62 -9.95 14.68
N MET A 126 2.47 -9.06 14.19
CA MET A 126 2.02 -7.95 13.34
C MET A 126 1.51 -8.43 12.00
N GLU A 127 2.13 -9.47 11.41
CA GLU A 127 1.73 -9.98 10.09
C GLU A 127 0.24 -10.31 10.02
N GLY A 128 -0.26 -11.12 10.94
CA GLY A 128 -1.67 -11.51 10.96
C GLY A 128 -2.63 -10.34 11.15
N THR A 129 -2.28 -9.42 12.04
CA THR A 129 -3.09 -8.24 12.34
C THR A 129 -3.14 -7.29 11.13
N VAL A 130 -2.00 -7.02 10.53
CA VAL A 130 -1.91 -6.13 9.36
C VAL A 130 -2.66 -6.74 8.18
N ARG A 131 -2.47 -8.04 7.92
CA ARG A 131 -3.17 -8.73 6.83
C ARG A 131 -4.68 -8.60 6.96
N ARG A 132 -5.23 -8.84 8.16
CA ARG A 132 -6.67 -8.72 8.39
C ARG A 132 -7.18 -7.30 8.16
N ARG A 133 -6.39 -6.29 8.58
CA ARG A 133 -6.75 -4.88 8.34
C ARG A 133 -6.76 -4.54 6.86
N LEU A 134 -5.78 -5.04 6.11
CA LEU A 134 -5.70 -4.84 4.67
C LEU A 134 -6.89 -5.51 3.96
N GLU A 135 -7.21 -6.74 4.34
CA GLU A 135 -8.34 -7.45 3.76
C GLU A 135 -9.67 -6.72 4.00
N ARG A 136 -9.88 -6.21 5.22
CA ARG A 136 -11.09 -5.42 5.53
C ARG A 136 -11.14 -4.12 4.75
N ALA A 137 -9.98 -3.45 4.60
CA ALA A 137 -9.91 -2.21 3.84
C ALA A 137 -10.22 -2.44 2.37
N LEU A 138 -9.66 -3.51 1.77
CA LEU A 138 -9.95 -3.88 0.39
C LEU A 138 -11.43 -4.24 0.23
N GLU A 139 -12.04 -4.90 1.20
CA GLU A 139 -13.47 -5.21 1.15
C GLU A 139 -14.33 -3.94 1.17
N ARG A 140 -13.97 -2.94 1.96
CA ARG A 140 -14.65 -1.65 1.93
C ARG A 140 -14.54 -0.97 0.57
N ILE A 141 -13.36 -1.05 -0.03
CA ILE A 141 -13.12 -0.49 -1.36
C ILE A 141 -13.92 -1.25 -2.41
N ARG A 142 -14.02 -2.56 -2.31
CA ARG A 142 -14.87 -3.36 -3.18
C ARG A 142 -16.30 -2.83 -3.16
N ARG A 143 -16.85 -2.61 -1.99
CA ARG A 143 -18.21 -2.06 -1.85
C ARG A 143 -18.34 -0.68 -2.51
N THR A 144 -17.34 0.17 -2.33
CA THR A 144 -17.32 1.50 -2.93
C THR A 144 -17.29 1.43 -4.46
N LEU A 145 -16.46 0.56 -5.02
CA LEU A 145 -16.30 0.43 -6.47
C LEU A 145 -17.47 -0.29 -7.14
N GLU A 146 -18.19 -1.14 -6.40
CA GLU A 146 -19.36 -1.87 -6.92
C GLU A 146 -20.67 -1.10 -6.76
N ALA A 147 -20.65 -0.01 -6.02
CA ALA A 147 -21.83 0.80 -5.78
C ALA A 147 -22.34 1.55 -7.02
#